data_11dc9fd655ba9f318867fb96aa8011fc
#
_entry.id   11dc9fd655ba9f318867fb96aa8011fc
#
_cell.length_a   1.000
_cell.length_b   1.000
_cell.length_c   1.000
_cell.angle_alpha   90.00
_cell.angle_beta   90.00
_cell.angle_gamma   90.00
#
_symmetry.space_group_name_H-M   'P 1'
#
loop_
_entity.id
_entity.type
_entity.pdbx_description
1 polymer ?
#
loop_
_entity_poly.entity_id
_entity_poly.type
_entity_poly.pdbx_seq_one_letter_code
_entity_poly.pdbx_strand_id
1 'polypeptide(L)'
;MSRSSPNQNPKRLVIVESPTKAKTIRRFLPQRGYLVEASMGHVRDLPASAAEIPASLKGQPWARLGIKLDSFEPLYVIPGSKKKVVAQLKAALKEATELLIATDEDREGESIGWHLVQVLNPKVPVRRMVFHEITEEAILAAINDTREIDQALVDAQETRRILDRLVGYTISPLLWKKIAPRLSAGRVQSVAVRLLVQREKARLAFVPASYWDLKAQITKGDKPFEAVLTHLAGIRLATGRDFDDATGQLRANLQAGRDIALLSEDEAKELAARAARQPWTVVNVEQQRSKRSPAAPFTTSTLQQEAN
;
A
#
# COMPACT_ATOMS: atom_id res chain seq x y z
N MET A 1 -29.86 -1.32 -56.59
CA MET A 1 -29.47 -0.16 -55.76
C MET A 1 -28.88 -0.66 -54.46
N SER A 2 -27.56 -0.73 -54.44
CA SER A 2 -26.78 -1.19 -53.26
C SER A 2 -26.77 -0.05 -52.23
N ARG A 3 -27.33 -0.29 -51.04
CA ARG A 3 -27.20 0.62 -49.91
C ARG A 3 -25.75 0.53 -49.39
N SER A 4 -24.96 1.51 -49.70
CA SER A 4 -23.65 1.75 -49.09
C SER A 4 -23.85 1.91 -47.59
N SER A 5 -23.22 0.99 -46.81
CA SER A 5 -23.08 1.11 -45.36
C SER A 5 -22.35 2.40 -45.01
N PRO A 6 -22.70 3.10 -43.92
CA PRO A 6 -21.99 4.29 -43.50
C PRO A 6 -20.53 3.94 -43.23
N ASN A 7 -19.65 4.73 -43.80
CA ASN A 7 -18.20 4.70 -43.71
C ASN A 7 -17.79 4.78 -42.22
N GLN A 8 -17.71 3.64 -41.50
CA GLN A 8 -17.19 3.59 -40.15
C GLN A 8 -15.67 3.64 -40.29
N ASN A 9 -15.09 4.78 -39.95
CA ASN A 9 -13.62 4.86 -39.77
C ASN A 9 -13.17 3.76 -38.80
N PRO A 10 -12.14 3.00 -39.15
CA PRO A 10 -11.63 1.93 -38.30
C PRO A 10 -11.24 2.51 -36.94
N LYS A 11 -11.77 1.92 -35.87
CA LYS A 11 -11.53 2.37 -34.50
C LYS A 11 -10.53 1.48 -33.79
N ARG A 12 -9.63 2.07 -33.01
CA ARG A 12 -8.83 1.36 -32.03
C ARG A 12 -9.63 1.19 -30.75
N LEU A 13 -9.70 -0.02 -30.21
CA LEU A 13 -10.36 -0.28 -28.94
C LEU A 13 -9.37 -0.13 -27.79
N VAL A 14 -9.63 0.81 -26.89
CA VAL A 14 -8.85 1.02 -25.66
C VAL A 14 -9.63 0.42 -24.49
N ILE A 15 -9.03 -0.51 -23.76
CA ILE A 15 -9.65 -1.11 -22.57
C ILE A 15 -8.87 -0.70 -21.31
N VAL A 16 -9.57 -0.08 -20.38
CA VAL A 16 -9.08 0.26 -19.02
C VAL A 16 -9.79 -0.58 -17.96
N GLU A 17 -9.28 -0.58 -16.72
CA GLU A 17 -9.87 -1.39 -15.66
C GLU A 17 -11.15 -0.77 -15.05
N SER A 18 -11.34 0.58 -15.10
CA SER A 18 -12.44 1.23 -14.41
C SER A 18 -13.26 2.19 -15.28
N PRO A 19 -14.59 2.34 -15.03
CA PRO A 19 -15.44 3.26 -15.75
C PRO A 19 -15.03 4.71 -15.62
N THR A 20 -14.49 5.09 -14.45
CA THR A 20 -14.02 6.45 -14.19
C THR A 20 -12.85 6.80 -15.11
N LYS A 21 -11.86 5.91 -15.22
CA LYS A 21 -10.75 6.08 -16.15
C LYS A 21 -11.22 6.12 -17.59
N ALA A 22 -12.13 5.23 -17.99
CA ALA A 22 -12.71 5.23 -19.34
C ALA A 22 -13.38 6.57 -19.67
N LYS A 23 -14.16 7.12 -18.73
CA LYS A 23 -14.81 8.43 -18.90
C LYS A 23 -13.82 9.57 -19.09
N THR A 24 -12.72 9.56 -18.33
CA THR A 24 -11.69 10.61 -18.41
C THR A 24 -10.90 10.50 -19.70
N ILE A 25 -10.37 9.31 -20.02
CA ILE A 25 -9.56 9.07 -21.22
C ILE A 25 -10.37 9.34 -22.51
N ARG A 26 -11.65 9.00 -22.51
CA ARG A 26 -12.54 9.29 -23.66
C ARG A 26 -12.61 10.77 -24.02
N ARG A 27 -12.33 11.70 -23.08
CA ARG A 27 -12.30 13.14 -23.35
C ARG A 27 -11.05 13.60 -24.08
N PHE A 28 -9.96 12.86 -23.90
CA PHE A 28 -8.64 13.18 -24.47
C PHE A 28 -8.44 12.54 -25.86
N LEU A 29 -9.20 11.50 -26.18
CA LEU A 29 -9.06 10.77 -27.43
C LEU A 29 -10.10 11.18 -28.48
N PRO A 30 -9.70 11.34 -29.76
CA PRO A 30 -10.61 11.63 -30.82
C PRO A 30 -11.69 10.55 -31.02
N GLN A 31 -12.94 10.87 -30.88
CA GLN A 31 -14.06 9.91 -30.96
C GLN A 31 -14.13 9.16 -32.30
N ARG A 32 -13.61 9.76 -33.39
CA ARG A 32 -13.61 9.14 -34.72
C ARG A 32 -12.56 8.02 -34.89
N GLY A 33 -11.56 7.93 -34.00
CA GLY A 33 -10.48 6.95 -34.14
C GLY A 33 -10.40 5.95 -32.99
N TYR A 34 -11.08 6.21 -31.88
CA TYR A 34 -10.96 5.41 -30.66
C TYR A 34 -12.31 5.07 -30.05
N LEU A 35 -12.39 3.86 -29.52
CA LEU A 35 -13.47 3.41 -28.65
C LEU A 35 -12.87 3.04 -27.30
N VAL A 36 -13.29 3.69 -26.21
CA VAL A 36 -12.75 3.46 -24.88
C VAL A 36 -13.79 2.72 -24.03
N GLU A 37 -13.43 1.55 -23.54
CA GLU A 37 -14.31 0.69 -22.72
C GLU A 37 -13.63 0.32 -21.40
N ALA A 38 -14.42 -0.13 -20.41
CA ALA A 38 -13.92 -0.57 -19.11
C ALA A 38 -14.18 -2.06 -18.88
N SER A 39 -13.16 -2.77 -18.39
CA SER A 39 -13.26 -4.19 -18.00
C SER A 39 -13.92 -4.39 -16.64
N MET A 40 -14.06 -3.34 -15.85
CA MET A 40 -14.55 -3.41 -14.47
C MET A 40 -13.64 -4.28 -13.56
N GLY A 41 -12.33 -4.19 -13.75
CA GLY A 41 -11.32 -5.04 -13.10
C GLY A 41 -11.14 -6.38 -13.83
N HIS A 42 -10.75 -7.43 -13.11
CA HIS A 42 -10.56 -8.76 -13.69
C HIS A 42 -11.83 -9.32 -14.34
N VAL A 43 -11.70 -9.89 -15.54
CA VAL A 43 -12.81 -10.50 -16.29
C VAL A 43 -12.96 -12.00 -16.01
N ARG A 44 -11.92 -12.64 -15.46
CA ARG A 44 -11.94 -14.03 -14.99
C ARG A 44 -11.16 -14.15 -13.68
N ASP A 45 -11.47 -15.17 -12.90
CA ASP A 45 -10.78 -15.48 -11.65
C ASP A 45 -10.88 -16.98 -11.33
N LEU A 46 -10.20 -17.43 -10.26
CA LEU A 46 -10.41 -18.75 -9.69
C LEU A 46 -11.87 -18.88 -9.19
N PRO A 47 -12.49 -20.07 -9.27
CA PRO A 47 -13.88 -20.26 -8.83
C PRO A 47 -14.07 -19.78 -7.38
N ALA A 48 -15.06 -18.93 -7.15
CA ALA A 48 -15.45 -18.49 -5.81
C ALA A 48 -16.35 -19.51 -5.10
N SER A 49 -17.09 -20.30 -5.88
CA SER A 49 -18.01 -21.31 -5.37
C SER A 49 -18.05 -22.56 -6.26
N ALA A 50 -18.57 -23.66 -5.72
CA ALA A 50 -18.76 -24.89 -6.48
C ALA A 50 -19.70 -24.73 -7.71
N ALA A 51 -20.57 -23.71 -7.69
CA ALA A 51 -21.48 -23.42 -8.81
C ALA A 51 -20.74 -22.88 -10.05
N GLU A 52 -19.59 -22.25 -9.87
CA GLU A 52 -18.78 -21.68 -10.94
C GLU A 52 -17.87 -22.72 -11.60
N ILE A 53 -17.70 -23.88 -10.97
CA ILE A 53 -16.86 -24.96 -11.49
C ILE A 53 -17.56 -25.61 -12.70
N PRO A 54 -16.88 -25.75 -13.87
CA PRO A 54 -17.43 -26.44 -15.02
C PRO A 54 -17.89 -27.87 -14.66
N ALA A 55 -19.02 -28.31 -15.20
CA ALA A 55 -19.62 -29.61 -14.89
C ALA A 55 -18.65 -30.79 -15.11
N SER A 56 -17.82 -30.70 -16.15
CA SER A 56 -16.80 -31.71 -16.49
C SER A 56 -15.67 -31.85 -15.46
N LEU A 57 -15.48 -30.83 -14.60
CA LEU A 57 -14.40 -30.78 -13.62
C LEU A 57 -14.87 -30.95 -12.17
N LYS A 58 -16.19 -30.97 -11.91
CA LYS A 58 -16.74 -31.05 -10.54
C LYS A 58 -16.29 -32.27 -9.74
N GLY A 59 -15.96 -33.38 -10.42
CA GLY A 59 -15.48 -34.62 -9.80
C GLY A 59 -13.99 -34.63 -9.46
N GLN A 60 -13.24 -33.62 -9.90
CA GLN A 60 -11.80 -33.57 -9.64
C GLN A 60 -11.50 -33.09 -8.20
N PRO A 61 -10.57 -33.74 -7.47
CA PRO A 61 -10.23 -33.41 -6.08
C PRO A 61 -9.79 -31.97 -5.91
N TRP A 62 -9.11 -31.38 -6.89
CA TRP A 62 -8.57 -30.03 -6.89
C TRP A 62 -9.57 -28.95 -7.36
N ALA A 63 -10.73 -29.36 -7.94
CA ALA A 63 -11.66 -28.42 -8.57
C ALA A 63 -12.19 -27.35 -7.59
N ARG A 64 -12.44 -27.72 -6.35
CA ARG A 64 -12.89 -26.79 -5.31
C ARG A 64 -11.83 -25.75 -4.94
N LEU A 65 -10.57 -26.16 -4.95
CA LEU A 65 -9.43 -25.27 -4.76
C LEU A 65 -9.24 -24.36 -5.99
N GLY A 66 -9.55 -24.89 -7.18
CA GLY A 66 -9.36 -24.22 -8.46
C GLY A 66 -7.90 -24.20 -8.92
N ILE A 67 -7.05 -25.06 -8.34
CA ILE A 67 -5.63 -25.15 -8.65
C ILE A 67 -5.23 -26.63 -8.64
N LYS A 68 -4.56 -27.12 -9.70
CA LYS A 68 -3.94 -28.42 -9.72
C LYS A 68 -2.67 -28.38 -8.85
N LEU A 69 -2.58 -29.30 -7.88
CA LEU A 69 -1.48 -29.27 -6.89
C LEU A 69 -0.15 -29.78 -7.43
N ASP A 70 -0.15 -30.55 -8.51
CA ASP A 70 1.02 -31.09 -9.18
C ASP A 70 1.72 -30.10 -10.11
N SER A 71 0.95 -29.25 -10.77
CA SER A 71 1.45 -28.28 -11.75
C SER A 71 1.25 -26.81 -11.36
N PHE A 72 0.51 -26.56 -10.29
CA PHE A 72 0.02 -25.24 -9.87
C PHE A 72 -0.81 -24.51 -10.95
N GLU A 73 -1.32 -25.24 -11.92
CA GLU A 73 -2.15 -24.69 -12.99
C GLU A 73 -3.52 -24.21 -12.43
N PRO A 74 -3.85 -22.91 -12.59
CA PRO A 74 -5.11 -22.37 -12.11
C PRO A 74 -6.28 -22.67 -13.04
N LEU A 75 -7.45 -22.96 -12.47
CA LEU A 75 -8.72 -23.03 -13.19
C LEU A 75 -9.35 -21.64 -13.21
N TYR A 76 -9.23 -20.94 -14.32
CA TYR A 76 -9.91 -19.66 -14.51
C TYR A 76 -11.31 -19.82 -15.04
N VAL A 77 -12.26 -19.14 -14.40
CA VAL A 77 -13.66 -19.05 -14.81
C VAL A 77 -14.08 -17.60 -15.00
N ILE A 78 -15.06 -17.36 -15.86
CA ILE A 78 -15.69 -16.04 -15.99
C ILE A 78 -16.88 -16.00 -15.02
N PRO A 79 -16.80 -15.21 -13.93
CA PRO A 79 -17.92 -15.09 -12.99
C PRO A 79 -19.19 -14.62 -13.68
N GLY A 80 -20.34 -15.03 -13.17
CA GLY A 80 -21.64 -14.65 -13.74
C GLY A 80 -21.82 -13.14 -13.91
N SER A 81 -21.32 -12.37 -12.93
CA SER A 81 -21.33 -10.89 -12.93
C SER A 81 -20.51 -10.26 -14.07
N LYS A 82 -19.53 -10.97 -14.62
CA LYS A 82 -18.63 -10.49 -15.67
C LYS A 82 -19.06 -10.85 -17.09
N LYS A 83 -19.99 -11.80 -17.24
CA LYS A 83 -20.44 -12.27 -18.57
C LYS A 83 -20.95 -11.13 -19.46
N LYS A 84 -21.72 -10.17 -18.91
CA LYS A 84 -22.25 -9.03 -19.66
C LYS A 84 -21.11 -8.11 -20.15
N VAL A 85 -20.15 -7.81 -19.29
CA VAL A 85 -18.99 -6.97 -19.64
C VAL A 85 -18.15 -7.64 -20.73
N VAL A 86 -17.86 -8.92 -20.57
CA VAL A 86 -17.13 -9.70 -21.59
C VAL A 86 -17.84 -9.70 -22.92
N ALA A 87 -19.18 -9.87 -22.94
CA ALA A 87 -19.96 -9.82 -24.16
C ALA A 87 -19.90 -8.42 -24.85
N GLN A 88 -19.97 -7.34 -24.07
CA GLN A 88 -19.82 -5.97 -24.56
C GLN A 88 -18.44 -5.73 -25.17
N LEU A 89 -17.37 -6.13 -24.46
CA LEU A 89 -16.00 -6.02 -24.96
C LEU A 89 -15.76 -6.83 -26.23
N LYS A 90 -16.32 -8.05 -26.33
CA LYS A 90 -16.25 -8.87 -27.54
C LYS A 90 -16.99 -8.21 -28.72
N ALA A 91 -18.14 -7.56 -28.48
CA ALA A 91 -18.86 -6.83 -29.52
C ALA A 91 -18.04 -5.62 -30.00
N ALA A 92 -17.47 -4.83 -29.07
CA ALA A 92 -16.62 -3.69 -29.39
C ALA A 92 -15.37 -4.10 -30.20
N LEU A 93 -14.75 -5.23 -29.83
CA LEU A 93 -13.56 -5.74 -30.49
C LEU A 93 -13.82 -6.16 -31.95
N LYS A 94 -15.02 -6.63 -32.30
CA LYS A 94 -15.36 -7.02 -33.68
C LYS A 94 -15.25 -5.87 -34.67
N GLU A 95 -15.44 -4.65 -34.22
CA GLU A 95 -15.38 -3.43 -35.04
C GLU A 95 -14.02 -2.73 -34.94
N ALA A 96 -13.11 -3.25 -34.11
CA ALA A 96 -11.81 -2.65 -33.89
C ALA A 96 -10.76 -3.18 -34.86
N THR A 97 -9.80 -2.31 -35.20
CA THR A 97 -8.61 -2.64 -36.00
C THR A 97 -7.37 -2.92 -35.15
N GLU A 98 -7.39 -2.50 -33.88
CA GLU A 98 -6.32 -2.70 -32.92
C GLU A 98 -6.92 -2.72 -31.51
N LEU A 99 -6.31 -3.48 -30.60
CA LEU A 99 -6.65 -3.52 -29.19
C LEU A 99 -5.51 -2.91 -28.37
N LEU A 100 -5.83 -1.81 -27.66
CA LEU A 100 -4.93 -1.17 -26.71
C LEU A 100 -5.36 -1.51 -25.28
N ILE A 101 -4.49 -2.19 -24.55
CA ILE A 101 -4.69 -2.50 -23.13
C ILE A 101 -4.06 -1.36 -22.32
N ALA A 102 -4.91 -0.59 -21.63
CA ALA A 102 -4.57 0.65 -20.93
C ALA A 102 -4.90 0.56 -19.42
N THR A 103 -4.67 -0.62 -18.84
CA THR A 103 -4.77 -0.88 -17.40
C THR A 103 -3.56 -0.29 -16.65
N ASP A 104 -3.61 -0.21 -15.31
CA ASP A 104 -2.53 0.36 -14.49
C ASP A 104 -1.17 -0.31 -14.76
N GLU A 105 -0.09 0.47 -14.57
CA GLU A 105 1.27 -0.02 -14.72
C GLU A 105 1.76 -0.69 -13.43
N ASP A 106 1.08 -1.75 -13.06
CA ASP A 106 1.49 -2.62 -11.98
C ASP A 106 1.17 -4.08 -12.34
N ARG A 107 1.60 -5.02 -11.52
CA ARG A 107 1.34 -6.44 -11.75
C ARG A 107 -0.15 -6.81 -11.82
N GLU A 108 -1.00 -6.07 -11.09
CA GLU A 108 -2.46 -6.26 -11.13
C GLU A 108 -3.03 -5.85 -12.49
N GLY A 109 -2.68 -4.64 -12.96
CA GLY A 109 -3.11 -4.14 -14.28
C GLY A 109 -2.56 -4.97 -15.42
N GLU A 110 -1.32 -5.47 -15.32
CA GLU A 110 -0.72 -6.34 -16.31
C GLU A 110 -1.45 -7.69 -16.41
N SER A 111 -1.80 -8.27 -15.25
CA SER A 111 -2.60 -9.50 -15.18
C SER A 111 -4.04 -9.29 -15.71
N ILE A 112 -4.68 -8.15 -15.41
CA ILE A 112 -5.99 -7.80 -16.00
C ILE A 112 -5.88 -7.76 -17.53
N GLY A 113 -4.85 -7.11 -18.07
CA GLY A 113 -4.59 -7.03 -19.49
C GLY A 113 -4.41 -8.40 -20.14
N TRP A 114 -3.59 -9.25 -19.53
CA TRP A 114 -3.38 -10.62 -19.98
C TRP A 114 -4.68 -11.44 -19.97
N HIS A 115 -5.46 -11.37 -18.89
CA HIS A 115 -6.76 -12.04 -18.80
C HIS A 115 -7.74 -11.55 -19.87
N LEU A 116 -7.74 -10.27 -20.20
CA LEU A 116 -8.54 -9.72 -21.31
C LEU A 116 -8.15 -10.32 -22.64
N VAL A 117 -6.86 -10.38 -22.94
CA VAL A 117 -6.37 -10.99 -24.20
C VAL A 117 -6.79 -12.46 -24.30
N GLN A 118 -6.64 -13.23 -23.23
CA GLN A 118 -7.03 -14.64 -23.19
C GLN A 118 -8.55 -14.86 -23.38
N VAL A 119 -9.39 -14.00 -22.77
CA VAL A 119 -10.86 -14.14 -22.84
C VAL A 119 -11.44 -13.61 -24.14
N LEU A 120 -10.88 -12.51 -24.65
CA LEU A 120 -11.38 -11.87 -25.87
C LEU A 120 -10.87 -12.54 -27.13
N ASN A 121 -9.70 -13.18 -27.07
CA ASN A 121 -9.02 -13.85 -28.18
C ASN A 121 -8.98 -12.99 -29.46
N PRO A 122 -8.35 -11.80 -29.40
CA PRO A 122 -8.34 -10.83 -30.48
C PRO A 122 -7.69 -11.38 -31.74
N LYS A 123 -8.21 -11.02 -32.90
CA LYS A 123 -7.62 -11.31 -34.23
C LYS A 123 -6.93 -10.09 -34.82
N VAL A 124 -6.90 -9.01 -34.07
CA VAL A 124 -6.24 -7.74 -34.39
C VAL A 124 -4.97 -7.60 -33.55
N PRO A 125 -4.02 -6.72 -33.95
CA PRO A 125 -2.86 -6.42 -33.13
C PRO A 125 -3.26 -5.99 -31.71
N VAL A 126 -2.49 -6.45 -30.72
CA VAL A 126 -2.66 -6.08 -29.32
C VAL A 126 -1.43 -5.31 -28.86
N ARG A 127 -1.62 -4.19 -28.21
CA ARG A 127 -0.56 -3.36 -27.66
C ARG A 127 -0.89 -2.95 -26.23
N ARG A 128 0.14 -2.84 -25.42
CA ARG A 128 0.07 -2.35 -24.05
C ARG A 128 0.38 -0.86 -24.03
N MET A 129 -0.60 -0.06 -23.62
CA MET A 129 -0.48 1.39 -23.44
C MET A 129 -0.25 1.69 -21.96
N VAL A 130 0.86 2.34 -21.63
CA VAL A 130 1.28 2.63 -20.25
C VAL A 130 1.37 4.13 -20.03
N PHE A 131 0.80 4.59 -18.92
CA PHE A 131 0.86 5.98 -18.49
C PHE A 131 0.84 6.06 -16.95
N HIS A 132 1.56 7.03 -16.40
CA HIS A 132 1.67 7.22 -14.95
C HIS A 132 0.65 8.22 -14.40
N GLU A 133 0.04 9.02 -15.27
CA GLU A 133 -0.98 10.00 -14.93
C GLU A 133 -2.04 10.08 -16.04
N ILE A 134 -3.25 10.53 -15.67
CA ILE A 134 -4.36 10.64 -16.63
C ILE A 134 -4.50 12.11 -17.04
N THR A 135 -3.49 12.62 -17.75
CA THR A 135 -3.50 13.91 -18.43
C THR A 135 -3.60 13.70 -19.94
N GLU A 136 -4.07 14.71 -20.67
CA GLU A 136 -4.17 14.62 -22.14
C GLU A 136 -2.81 14.34 -22.77
N GLU A 137 -1.77 15.04 -22.33
CA GLU A 137 -0.41 14.89 -22.82
C GLU A 137 0.14 13.47 -22.60
N ALA A 138 0.00 12.93 -21.39
CA ALA A 138 0.46 11.59 -21.05
C ALA A 138 -0.28 10.51 -21.85
N ILE A 139 -1.60 10.65 -22.04
CA ILE A 139 -2.40 9.70 -22.80
C ILE A 139 -2.03 9.72 -24.28
N LEU A 140 -1.83 10.90 -24.87
CA LEU A 140 -1.43 11.03 -26.28
C LEU A 140 0.00 10.53 -26.52
N ALA A 141 0.91 10.74 -25.57
CA ALA A 141 2.27 10.18 -25.61
C ALA A 141 2.23 8.65 -25.54
N ALA A 142 1.47 8.07 -24.60
CA ALA A 142 1.37 6.64 -24.39
C ALA A 142 0.77 5.85 -25.57
N ILE A 143 -0.06 6.48 -26.40
CA ILE A 143 -0.56 5.87 -27.65
C ILE A 143 0.55 5.65 -28.66
N ASN A 144 1.53 6.53 -28.69
CA ASN A 144 2.65 6.49 -29.62
C ASN A 144 3.82 5.64 -29.11
N ASP A 145 3.87 5.37 -27.79
CA ASP A 145 4.90 4.58 -27.11
C ASP A 145 4.24 3.35 -26.44
N THR A 146 3.82 2.40 -27.26
CA THR A 146 3.20 1.16 -26.80
C THR A 146 4.22 0.03 -26.71
N ARG A 147 3.99 -0.92 -25.79
CA ARG A 147 4.82 -2.13 -25.61
C ARG A 147 3.99 -3.42 -25.68
N GLU A 148 4.65 -4.53 -25.52
CA GLU A 148 3.98 -5.82 -25.28
C GLU A 148 3.58 -5.96 -23.78
N ILE A 149 2.71 -6.92 -23.47
CA ILE A 149 2.40 -7.29 -22.08
C ILE A 149 3.65 -7.87 -21.43
N ASP A 150 3.96 -7.41 -20.22
CA ASP A 150 5.07 -7.93 -19.41
C ASP A 150 4.66 -9.24 -18.74
N GLN A 151 5.12 -10.35 -19.32
CA GLN A 151 4.79 -11.70 -18.81
C GLN A 151 5.36 -11.93 -17.40
N ALA A 152 6.49 -11.32 -17.04
CA ALA A 152 7.06 -11.49 -15.70
C ALA A 152 6.17 -10.86 -14.60
N LEU A 153 5.57 -9.72 -14.90
CA LEU A 153 4.58 -9.09 -14.00
C LEU A 153 3.29 -9.92 -13.90
N VAL A 154 2.83 -10.51 -15.02
CA VAL A 154 1.69 -11.43 -15.03
C VAL A 154 1.98 -12.64 -14.15
N ASP A 155 3.13 -13.30 -14.35
CA ASP A 155 3.53 -14.49 -13.59
C ASP A 155 3.67 -14.18 -12.09
N ALA A 156 4.17 -13.00 -11.74
CA ALA A 156 4.25 -12.54 -10.35
C ALA A 156 2.86 -12.40 -9.70
N GLN A 157 1.88 -11.87 -10.43
CA GLN A 157 0.51 -11.74 -9.94
C GLN A 157 -0.21 -13.09 -9.88
N GLU A 158 -0.02 -13.96 -10.88
CA GLU A 158 -0.56 -15.32 -10.88
C GLU A 158 -0.02 -16.12 -9.70
N THR A 159 1.29 -16.11 -9.49
CA THR A 159 1.94 -16.76 -8.34
C THR A 159 1.35 -16.27 -7.02
N ARG A 160 1.18 -14.95 -6.88
CA ARG A 160 0.54 -14.38 -5.70
C ARG A 160 -0.90 -14.87 -5.53
N ARG A 161 -1.68 -14.88 -6.61
CA ARG A 161 -3.08 -15.32 -6.60
C ARG A 161 -3.22 -16.79 -6.18
N ILE A 162 -2.36 -17.64 -6.72
CA ILE A 162 -2.28 -19.06 -6.38
C ILE A 162 -1.91 -19.24 -4.91
N LEU A 163 -0.87 -18.55 -4.44
CA LEU A 163 -0.41 -18.65 -3.07
C LEU A 163 -1.49 -18.20 -2.07
N ASP A 164 -2.17 -17.09 -2.34
CA ASP A 164 -3.25 -16.58 -1.48
C ASP A 164 -4.41 -17.59 -1.40
N ARG A 165 -4.74 -18.26 -2.52
CA ARG A 165 -5.76 -19.30 -2.56
C ARG A 165 -5.34 -20.55 -1.75
N LEU A 166 -4.11 -21.02 -1.93
CA LEU A 166 -3.58 -22.18 -1.21
C LEU A 166 -3.59 -21.93 0.30
N VAL A 167 -3.01 -20.81 0.75
CA VAL A 167 -2.97 -20.44 2.17
C VAL A 167 -4.37 -20.29 2.74
N GLY A 168 -5.23 -19.53 2.07
CA GLY A 168 -6.59 -19.25 2.55
C GLY A 168 -7.43 -20.53 2.70
N TYR A 169 -7.44 -21.37 1.70
CA TYR A 169 -8.26 -22.61 1.67
C TYR A 169 -7.70 -23.73 2.55
N THR A 170 -6.41 -23.70 2.88
CA THR A 170 -5.80 -24.66 3.81
C THR A 170 -6.01 -24.25 5.25
N ILE A 171 -5.78 -22.97 5.59
CA ILE A 171 -5.75 -22.51 6.99
C ILE A 171 -7.15 -22.11 7.48
N SER A 172 -8.00 -21.49 6.65
CA SER A 172 -9.33 -21.07 7.10
C SER A 172 -10.19 -22.21 7.66
N PRO A 173 -10.26 -23.41 7.04
CA PRO A 173 -10.97 -24.55 7.64
C PRO A 173 -10.40 -25.00 8.99
N LEU A 174 -9.10 -24.88 9.20
CA LEU A 174 -8.48 -25.17 10.49
C LEU A 174 -8.94 -24.19 11.57
N LEU A 175 -9.03 -22.91 11.23
CA LEU A 175 -9.59 -21.89 12.13
C LEU A 175 -11.06 -22.18 12.47
N TRP A 176 -11.87 -22.61 11.50
CA TRP A 176 -13.27 -22.98 11.75
C TRP A 176 -13.41 -24.14 12.72
N LYS A 177 -12.53 -25.13 12.61
CA LYS A 177 -12.53 -26.31 13.48
C LYS A 177 -12.01 -26.01 14.89
N LYS A 178 -11.04 -25.10 15.03
CA LYS A 178 -10.30 -24.89 16.27
C LYS A 178 -10.74 -23.67 17.07
N ILE A 179 -11.28 -22.64 16.39
CA ILE A 179 -11.58 -21.35 17.02
C ILE A 179 -13.06 -20.99 16.83
N ALA A 180 -13.48 -20.59 15.61
CA ALA A 180 -14.87 -20.23 15.32
C ALA A 180 -15.15 -20.31 13.81
N PRO A 181 -16.42 -20.62 13.41
CA PRO A 181 -16.81 -20.62 12.00
C PRO A 181 -16.69 -19.22 11.38
N ARG A 182 -16.55 -19.18 10.06
CA ARG A 182 -16.45 -17.98 9.23
C ARG A 182 -15.19 -17.12 9.43
N LEU A 183 -14.23 -17.55 10.23
CA LEU A 183 -12.93 -16.89 10.28
C LEU A 183 -12.16 -17.14 8.96
N SER A 184 -11.31 -16.20 8.57
CA SER A 184 -10.46 -16.35 7.40
C SER A 184 -9.00 -16.11 7.75
N ALA A 185 -8.11 -16.84 7.08
CA ALA A 185 -6.68 -16.63 7.12
C ALA A 185 -6.20 -16.05 5.78
N GLY A 186 -5.23 -15.15 5.84
CA GLY A 186 -4.62 -14.57 4.64
C GLY A 186 -3.29 -13.92 4.99
N ARG A 187 -2.39 -13.85 4.02
CA ARG A 187 -1.03 -13.32 4.21
C ARG A 187 -1.01 -11.92 4.80
N VAL A 188 -1.83 -11.02 4.28
CA VAL A 188 -1.87 -9.62 4.74
C VAL A 188 -2.55 -9.50 6.10
N GLN A 189 -3.76 -10.04 6.23
CA GLN A 189 -4.55 -9.93 7.47
C GLN A 189 -3.88 -10.61 8.67
N SER A 190 -3.25 -11.77 8.48
CA SER A 190 -2.58 -12.49 9.57
C SER A 190 -1.36 -11.72 10.09
N VAL A 191 -0.59 -11.09 9.18
CA VAL A 191 0.54 -10.22 9.56
C VAL A 191 0.05 -8.97 10.28
N ALA A 192 -0.99 -8.31 9.77
CA ALA A 192 -1.57 -7.11 10.39
C ALA A 192 -2.04 -7.40 11.84
N VAL A 193 -2.80 -8.48 12.02
CA VAL A 193 -3.24 -8.91 13.36
C VAL A 193 -2.06 -9.22 14.28
N ARG A 194 -1.03 -9.90 13.76
CA ARG A 194 0.19 -10.19 14.53
C ARG A 194 0.87 -8.90 15.01
N LEU A 195 1.03 -7.92 14.15
CA LEU A 195 1.64 -6.63 14.50
C LEU A 195 0.84 -5.90 15.58
N LEU A 196 -0.50 -5.85 15.43
CA LEU A 196 -1.40 -5.27 16.43
C LEU A 196 -1.28 -5.98 17.79
N VAL A 197 -1.30 -7.32 17.79
CA VAL A 197 -1.15 -8.12 19.02
C VAL A 197 0.22 -7.90 19.67
N GLN A 198 1.29 -7.84 18.89
CA GLN A 198 2.64 -7.57 19.41
C GLN A 198 2.69 -6.16 20.04
N ARG A 199 2.12 -5.15 19.39
CA ARG A 199 2.07 -3.79 19.92
C ARG A 199 1.25 -3.71 21.19
N GLU A 200 0.09 -4.38 21.21
CA GLU A 200 -0.77 -4.42 22.42
C GLU A 200 -0.07 -5.13 23.59
N LYS A 201 0.62 -6.24 23.34
CA LYS A 201 1.43 -6.90 24.37
C LYS A 201 2.53 -5.98 24.91
N ALA A 202 3.23 -5.25 24.04
CA ALA A 202 4.23 -4.28 24.46
C ALA A 202 3.60 -3.15 25.29
N ARG A 203 2.41 -2.65 24.91
CA ARG A 203 1.65 -1.65 25.66
C ARG A 203 1.25 -2.15 27.06
N LEU A 204 0.77 -3.39 27.14
CA LEU A 204 0.36 -3.98 28.43
C LEU A 204 1.56 -4.31 29.34
N ALA A 205 2.70 -4.61 28.76
CA ALA A 205 3.94 -4.89 29.49
C ALA A 205 4.72 -3.61 29.88
N PHE A 206 4.30 -2.45 29.38
CA PHE A 206 4.99 -1.18 29.66
C PHE A 206 4.89 -0.80 31.14
N VAL A 207 6.02 -0.58 31.78
CA VAL A 207 6.13 -0.08 33.15
C VAL A 207 6.66 1.36 33.09
N PRO A 208 5.85 2.35 33.55
CA PRO A 208 6.28 3.73 33.53
C PRO A 208 7.46 3.97 34.47
N ALA A 209 8.43 4.74 34.00
CA ALA A 209 9.53 5.24 34.81
C ALA A 209 9.25 6.69 35.20
N SER A 210 9.68 7.10 36.39
CA SER A 210 9.64 8.48 36.84
C SER A 210 11.03 9.07 36.83
N TYR A 211 11.18 10.24 36.23
CA TYR A 211 12.39 11.05 36.24
C TYR A 211 12.02 12.50 36.18
N TRP A 212 12.95 13.37 36.63
CA TRP A 212 12.73 14.82 36.72
C TRP A 212 13.76 15.55 35.89
N ASP A 213 13.33 16.59 35.20
CA ASP A 213 14.16 17.54 34.49
C ASP A 213 13.90 18.96 35.02
N LEU A 214 14.71 19.91 34.59
CA LEU A 214 14.54 21.32 34.95
C LEU A 214 14.59 22.17 33.70
N LYS A 215 13.62 23.09 33.62
CA LYS A 215 13.57 24.15 32.61
C LYS A 215 13.54 25.49 33.29
N ALA A 216 14.30 26.44 32.78
CA ALA A 216 14.34 27.81 33.28
C ALA A 216 13.91 28.77 32.17
N GLN A 217 13.04 29.72 32.52
CA GLN A 217 12.77 30.89 31.69
C GLN A 217 13.77 32.00 32.11
N ILE A 218 14.66 32.37 31.19
CA ILE A 218 15.70 33.34 31.42
C ILE A 218 15.43 34.57 30.56
N THR A 219 15.67 35.77 31.08
CA THR A 219 15.50 37.04 30.34
C THR A 219 16.82 37.76 30.24
N LYS A 220 17.20 38.19 29.04
CA LYS A 220 18.34 39.07 28.80
C LYS A 220 17.85 40.34 28.11
N GLY A 221 17.80 41.45 28.84
CA GLY A 221 17.06 42.62 28.41
C GLY A 221 15.57 42.29 28.27
N ASP A 222 14.96 42.62 27.13
CA ASP A 222 13.53 42.32 26.84
C ASP A 222 13.32 41.01 26.11
N LYS A 223 14.35 40.15 25.96
CA LYS A 223 14.25 38.87 25.21
C LYS A 223 14.26 37.69 26.16
N PRO A 224 13.11 36.99 26.32
CA PRO A 224 13.04 35.74 27.05
C PRO A 224 13.56 34.58 26.18
N PHE A 225 14.18 33.59 26.83
CA PHE A 225 14.56 32.33 26.22
C PHE A 225 14.47 31.18 27.23
N GLU A 226 14.23 29.98 26.78
CA GLU A 226 14.20 28.80 27.63
C GLU A 226 15.58 28.11 27.67
N ALA A 227 15.99 27.74 28.88
CA ALA A 227 17.15 26.88 29.10
C ALA A 227 16.72 25.56 29.72
N VAL A 228 17.31 24.48 29.28
CA VAL A 228 16.99 23.12 29.76
C VAL A 228 18.25 22.54 30.41
N LEU A 229 18.10 21.96 31.61
CA LEU A 229 19.18 21.28 32.28
C LEU A 229 19.58 20.02 31.52
N THR A 230 20.82 19.95 31.07
CA THR A 230 21.37 18.82 30.35
C THR A 230 22.38 17.99 31.12
N HIS A 231 23.16 18.67 32.00
CA HIS A 231 24.20 18.03 32.82
C HIS A 231 24.19 18.60 34.23
N LEU A 232 24.47 17.73 35.20
CA LEU A 232 24.67 18.09 36.58
C LEU A 232 26.06 17.59 37.03
N ALA A 233 26.94 18.48 37.49
CA ALA A 233 28.32 18.19 37.84
C ALA A 233 29.10 17.41 36.76
N GLY A 234 28.84 17.74 35.47
CA GLY A 234 29.47 17.06 34.32
C GLY A 234 28.81 15.77 33.87
N ILE A 235 27.83 15.25 34.62
CA ILE A 235 27.11 14.00 34.29
C ILE A 235 25.80 14.38 33.56
N ARG A 236 25.50 13.73 32.46
CA ARG A 236 24.27 13.93 31.66
C ARG A 236 23.03 13.58 32.48
N LEU A 237 22.00 14.41 32.42
CA LEU A 237 20.72 14.14 33.07
C LEU A 237 19.97 13.00 32.37
N ALA A 238 19.27 12.16 33.13
CA ALA A 238 18.44 11.09 32.62
C ALA A 238 17.27 11.63 31.77
N THR A 239 16.94 10.89 30.74
CA THR A 239 15.77 11.12 29.85
C THR A 239 14.95 9.84 29.76
N GLY A 240 13.73 9.90 29.23
CA GLY A 240 12.89 8.72 29.07
C GLY A 240 13.54 7.57 28.27
N ARG A 241 14.52 7.86 27.41
CA ARG A 241 15.25 6.86 26.60
C ARG A 241 16.22 6.01 27.40
N ASP A 242 16.56 6.42 28.61
CA ASP A 242 17.53 5.76 29.47
C ASP A 242 16.90 4.65 30.33
N PHE A 243 15.58 4.53 30.29
CA PHE A 243 14.82 3.52 31.00
C PHE A 243 14.40 2.37 30.10
N ASP A 244 14.24 1.20 30.70
CA ASP A 244 13.73 0.01 30.05
C ASP A 244 12.20 -0.04 30.16
N ASP A 245 11.53 -0.17 29.04
CA ASP A 245 10.06 -0.11 28.96
C ASP A 245 9.35 -1.27 29.67
N ALA A 246 10.03 -2.40 29.91
CA ALA A 246 9.44 -3.57 30.57
C ALA A 246 9.63 -3.54 32.10
N THR A 247 10.64 -2.83 32.59
CA THR A 247 10.95 -2.82 34.03
C THR A 247 10.74 -1.45 34.68
N GLY A 248 10.72 -0.38 33.88
CA GLY A 248 10.68 1.00 34.38
C GLY A 248 11.99 1.46 35.06
N GLN A 249 13.03 0.64 35.00
CA GLN A 249 14.34 0.92 35.62
C GLN A 249 15.34 1.43 34.57
N LEU A 250 16.44 2.03 35.04
CA LEU A 250 17.55 2.39 34.16
C LEU A 250 18.03 1.15 33.40
N ARG A 251 18.37 1.33 32.14
CA ARG A 251 18.94 0.25 31.30
C ARG A 251 20.20 -0.30 31.95
N ALA A 252 20.40 -1.62 31.85
CA ALA A 252 21.49 -2.35 32.55
C ALA A 252 22.92 -1.85 32.24
N ASN A 253 23.10 -1.15 31.12
CA ASN A 253 24.38 -0.54 30.74
C ASN A 253 24.62 0.86 31.32
N LEU A 254 23.68 1.40 32.12
CA LEU A 254 23.73 2.76 32.70
C LEU A 254 23.75 2.66 34.22
N GLN A 255 24.63 3.42 34.86
CA GLN A 255 24.72 3.53 36.31
C GLN A 255 24.42 4.96 36.77
N ALA A 256 23.44 5.09 37.67
CA ALA A 256 23.12 6.39 38.28
C ALA A 256 24.30 6.94 39.06
N GLY A 257 24.52 8.24 38.93
CA GLY A 257 25.66 8.96 39.59
C GLY A 257 27.00 8.82 38.88
N ARG A 258 27.13 7.92 37.89
CA ARG A 258 28.36 7.75 37.09
C ARG A 258 28.13 8.10 35.63
N ASP A 259 27.17 7.43 34.98
CA ASP A 259 26.90 7.57 33.56
C ASP A 259 25.72 8.56 33.32
N ILE A 260 24.79 8.59 34.27
CA ILE A 260 23.56 9.37 34.23
C ILE A 260 23.29 9.99 35.60
N ALA A 261 22.95 11.28 35.62
CA ALA A 261 22.37 11.94 36.76
C ALA A 261 20.86 11.72 36.79
N LEU A 262 20.35 11.06 37.81
CA LEU A 262 18.93 10.83 38.03
C LEU A 262 18.49 11.74 39.22
N LEU A 263 17.50 12.59 38.96
CA LEU A 263 16.93 13.47 39.99
C LEU A 263 15.62 12.88 40.51
N SER A 264 15.45 12.88 41.81
CA SER A 264 14.14 12.74 42.46
C SER A 264 13.39 14.10 42.43
N GLU A 265 12.11 14.08 42.79
CA GLU A 265 11.27 15.26 42.85
C GLU A 265 11.83 16.31 43.82
N ASP A 266 12.27 15.86 45.00
CA ASP A 266 12.77 16.78 46.05
C ASP A 266 14.12 17.38 45.63
N GLU A 267 15.03 16.59 45.06
CA GLU A 267 16.30 17.09 44.53
C GLU A 267 16.09 18.11 43.40
N ALA A 268 15.10 17.82 42.50
CA ALA A 268 14.77 18.77 41.44
C ALA A 268 14.20 20.08 41.95
N LYS A 269 13.34 20.04 42.98
CA LYS A 269 12.80 21.26 43.63
C LYS A 269 13.87 22.05 44.34
N GLU A 270 14.75 21.39 45.10
CA GLU A 270 15.86 22.03 45.77
C GLU A 270 16.84 22.70 44.78
N LEU A 271 17.19 21.96 43.71
CA LEU A 271 18.05 22.45 42.66
C LEU A 271 17.45 23.67 41.95
N ALA A 272 16.13 23.64 41.65
CA ALA A 272 15.43 24.77 41.09
C ALA A 272 15.47 26.01 41.96
N ALA A 273 15.21 25.85 43.28
CA ALA A 273 15.27 26.93 44.26
C ALA A 273 16.68 27.56 44.40
N ARG A 274 17.71 26.72 44.34
CA ARG A 274 19.11 27.15 44.37
C ARG A 274 19.49 27.86 43.08
N ALA A 275 19.14 27.31 41.92
CA ALA A 275 19.46 27.90 40.61
C ALA A 275 18.80 29.23 40.38
N ALA A 276 17.60 29.47 40.89
CA ALA A 276 16.87 30.72 40.77
C ALA A 276 17.57 31.88 41.53
N ARG A 277 18.42 31.60 42.51
CA ARG A 277 19.14 32.60 43.33
C ARG A 277 20.55 32.88 42.85
N GLN A 278 21.03 32.16 41.85
CA GLN A 278 22.40 32.27 41.34
C GLN A 278 22.45 33.04 40.02
N PRO A 279 23.54 33.77 39.74
CA PRO A 279 23.73 34.37 38.43
C PRO A 279 23.95 33.29 37.36
N TRP A 280 23.33 33.47 36.21
CA TRP A 280 23.50 32.62 35.06
C TRP A 280 24.51 33.20 34.09
N THR A 281 25.43 32.37 33.61
CA THR A 281 26.51 32.82 32.72
C THR A 281 26.50 31.96 31.45
N VAL A 282 26.54 32.61 30.29
CA VAL A 282 26.74 31.93 29.01
C VAL A 282 28.23 31.61 28.90
N VAL A 283 28.58 30.33 28.93
CA VAL A 283 29.96 29.83 28.85
C VAL A 283 30.42 29.52 27.44
N ASN A 284 29.48 29.16 26.56
CA ASN A 284 29.78 28.83 25.16
C ASN A 284 28.58 29.14 24.27
N VAL A 285 28.86 29.53 23.02
CA VAL A 285 27.85 29.72 21.97
C VAL A 285 28.34 29.00 20.71
N GLU A 286 27.67 27.92 20.36
CA GLU A 286 27.96 27.17 19.14
C GLU A 286 26.97 27.50 18.04
N GLN A 287 27.50 27.85 16.88
CA GLN A 287 26.71 28.09 15.68
C GLN A 287 26.84 26.90 14.72
N GLN A 288 25.78 26.12 14.56
CA GLN A 288 25.75 25.05 13.59
C GLN A 288 24.91 25.46 12.39
N ARG A 289 25.49 25.38 11.20
CA ARG A 289 24.73 25.56 9.96
C ARG A 289 23.97 24.26 9.65
N SER A 290 22.65 24.29 9.76
CA SER A 290 21.81 23.20 9.32
C SER A 290 21.20 23.52 7.95
N LYS A 291 21.34 22.58 7.01
CA LYS A 291 20.67 22.67 5.72
C LYS A 291 19.41 21.81 5.78
N ARG A 292 18.25 22.43 5.74
CA ARG A 292 16.97 21.72 5.62
C ARG A 292 16.61 21.63 4.13
N SER A 293 16.46 20.42 3.64
CA SER A 293 15.81 20.21 2.35
C SER A 293 14.30 20.37 2.51
N PRO A 294 13.58 20.85 1.50
CA PRO A 294 12.13 20.83 1.51
C PRO A 294 11.63 19.41 1.76
N ALA A 295 10.47 19.28 2.39
CA ALA A 295 9.80 17.97 2.50
C ALA A 295 9.50 17.45 1.10
N ALA A 296 9.60 16.14 0.92
CA ALA A 296 9.16 15.49 -0.32
C ALA A 296 7.66 15.73 -0.53
N PRO A 297 7.19 15.84 -1.79
CA PRO A 297 5.76 15.87 -2.08
C PRO A 297 5.04 14.67 -1.46
N PHE A 298 3.80 14.87 -1.05
CA PHE A 298 3.00 13.79 -0.52
C PHE A 298 2.74 12.71 -1.58
N THR A 299 2.93 11.47 -1.19
CA THR A 299 2.28 10.33 -1.85
C THR A 299 0.88 10.15 -1.27
N THR A 300 0.02 9.36 -1.92
CA THR A 300 -1.33 9.08 -1.40
C THR A 300 -1.29 8.56 0.05
N SER A 301 -0.36 7.65 0.36
CA SER A 301 -0.25 7.06 1.70
C SER A 301 0.28 8.05 2.74
N THR A 302 1.26 8.89 2.40
CA THR A 302 1.79 9.89 3.35
C THR A 302 0.79 11.01 3.58
N LEU A 303 0.01 11.41 2.56
CA LEU A 303 -1.08 12.36 2.74
C LEU A 303 -2.17 11.81 3.66
N GLN A 304 -2.54 10.53 3.52
CA GLN A 304 -3.50 9.88 4.42
C GLN A 304 -2.99 9.80 5.86
N GLN A 305 -1.69 9.55 6.06
CA GLN A 305 -1.08 9.53 7.40
C GLN A 305 -1.07 10.92 8.05
N GLU A 306 -0.83 11.97 7.29
CA GLU A 306 -0.80 13.35 7.78
C GLU A 306 -2.20 13.90 8.06
N ALA A 307 -3.21 13.41 7.35
CA ALA A 307 -4.60 13.85 7.48
C ALA A 307 -5.38 13.14 8.60
N ASN A 308 -4.89 12.05 9.15
CA ASN A 308 -5.47 11.29 10.26
C ASN A 308 -4.94 11.81 11.62
#